data_50199b49b0de9cb9ecee9ae66fad3877
#
_entry.id   50199b49b0de9cb9ecee9ae66fad3877
#
_cell.length_a   1.000
_cell.length_b   1.000
_cell.length_c   1.000
_cell.angle_alpha   90.00
_cell.angle_beta   90.00
_cell.angle_gamma   90.00
#
_symmetry.space_group_name_H-M   'P 1'
#
loop_
_entity.id
_entity.type
_entity.pdbx_description
1 polymer ?
#
loop_
_entity_poly.entity_id
_entity_poly.type
_entity_poly.pdbx_seq_one_letter_code
_entity_poly.pdbx_strand_id
1 'polypeptide(L)'
;MDNVELSPATRWGMIATGLLQGLVCYLLIAWLSGKNHSWIVYGVPATVAFSSVLLFSVISFKQKRLWGWLALVFIATLGMSGWLKWQTDGMNPWRAEKALWDFGCYLLLMAMLLLPWIQQSLRIRNDSSRYRYFYQSVWHNVLILLVIFLANGLTWLVLLLWSELFKLVGITFFNTLFFATDWFIYLTLGLVTALAVILARTQSRLIDSIQKLFTLIATGLLPLVSLLTLMFIITLPFTGLSAISRHISAAGLLLTLAFLQLILMAIVRDPQKASLPWTGPLRCLIKTALLVAPLYVFVAAWALWLRVAQYGWTVDRLQGALAVLVLLVWSLGYFVSIVWRKGQNPDRDPDPVLCALHLKMPPPCRLTSQAR
;
A
#
# COMPACT_ATOMS: atom_id res chain seq x y z
N MET A 1 2.65 -21.08 -0.71
CA MET A 1 2.62 -20.57 -2.09
C MET A 1 3.50 -21.47 -2.91
N ASP A 2 2.99 -22.02 -4.02
CA ASP A 2 3.83 -22.75 -4.94
C ASP A 2 4.90 -21.79 -5.44
N ASN A 3 6.16 -22.17 -5.29
CA ASN A 3 7.29 -21.41 -5.83
C ASN A 3 7.04 -21.26 -7.33
N VAL A 4 6.64 -20.07 -7.77
CA VAL A 4 6.55 -19.79 -9.19
C VAL A 4 7.98 -19.66 -9.68
N GLU A 5 8.53 -20.76 -10.17
CA GLU A 5 9.83 -20.75 -10.81
C GLU A 5 9.73 -19.87 -12.06
N LEU A 6 10.22 -18.65 -11.92
CA LEU A 6 10.34 -17.74 -13.06
C LEU A 6 11.38 -18.31 -14.03
N SER A 7 10.96 -18.58 -15.26
CA SER A 7 11.88 -19.04 -16.30
C SER A 7 13.01 -18.03 -16.50
N PRO A 8 14.23 -18.47 -16.87
CA PRO A 8 15.35 -17.54 -17.15
C PRO A 8 14.96 -16.45 -18.16
N ALA A 9 14.20 -16.81 -19.20
CA ALA A 9 13.70 -15.86 -20.19
C ALA A 9 12.79 -14.78 -19.56
N THR A 10 11.94 -15.17 -18.60
CA THR A 10 11.08 -14.22 -17.89
C THR A 10 11.91 -13.26 -17.03
N ARG A 11 12.94 -13.75 -16.33
CA ARG A 11 13.84 -12.91 -15.52
C ARG A 11 14.57 -11.89 -16.39
N TRP A 12 15.12 -12.29 -17.52
CA TRP A 12 15.75 -11.35 -18.46
C TRP A 12 14.78 -10.34 -19.03
N GLY A 13 13.55 -10.76 -19.35
CA GLY A 13 12.48 -9.86 -19.78
C GLY A 13 12.11 -8.84 -18.71
N MET A 14 12.11 -9.21 -17.43
CA MET A 14 11.86 -8.28 -16.32
C MET A 14 13.01 -7.26 -16.16
N ILE A 15 14.27 -7.69 -16.29
CA ILE A 15 15.42 -6.78 -16.27
C ILE A 15 15.34 -5.80 -17.44
N ALA A 16 15.05 -6.30 -18.64
CA ALA A 16 14.87 -5.46 -19.82
C ALA A 16 13.73 -4.45 -19.62
N THR A 17 12.62 -4.86 -18.99
CA THR A 17 11.50 -3.95 -18.67
C THR A 17 11.94 -2.84 -17.71
N GLY A 18 12.70 -3.14 -16.66
CA GLY A 18 13.21 -2.12 -15.73
C GLY A 18 14.17 -1.14 -16.40
N LEU A 19 15.09 -1.63 -17.23
CA LEU A 19 15.99 -0.79 -18.01
C LEU A 19 15.23 0.09 -19.02
N LEU A 20 14.26 -0.48 -19.73
CA LEU A 20 13.40 0.26 -20.65
C LEU A 20 12.58 1.33 -19.93
N GLN A 21 12.03 1.02 -18.75
CA GLN A 21 11.36 2.01 -17.92
C GLN A 21 12.27 3.19 -17.61
N GLY A 22 13.49 2.93 -17.12
CA GLY A 22 14.47 3.97 -16.80
C GLY A 22 14.83 4.80 -18.03
N LEU A 23 15.09 4.13 -19.17
CA LEU A 23 15.44 4.80 -20.42
C LEU A 23 14.31 5.68 -20.95
N VAL A 24 13.07 5.17 -20.95
CA VAL A 24 11.89 5.93 -21.42
C VAL A 24 11.63 7.13 -20.50
N CYS A 25 11.72 6.96 -19.18
CA CYS A 25 11.57 8.07 -18.23
C CYS A 25 12.66 9.14 -18.45
N TYR A 26 13.91 8.73 -18.65
CA TYR A 26 15.00 9.65 -18.98
C TYR A 26 14.73 10.41 -20.29
N LEU A 27 14.38 9.72 -21.36
CA LEU A 27 14.10 10.35 -22.66
C LEU A 27 12.93 11.32 -22.57
N LEU A 28 11.84 10.94 -21.87
CA LEU A 28 10.70 11.81 -21.67
C LEU A 28 11.07 13.09 -20.90
N ILE A 29 11.89 12.97 -19.86
CA ILE A 29 12.27 14.11 -19.03
C ILE A 29 13.33 14.95 -19.73
N ALA A 30 14.41 14.36 -20.24
CA ALA A 30 15.50 15.08 -20.89
C ALA A 30 15.09 15.74 -22.22
N TRP A 31 14.23 15.08 -22.99
CA TRP A 31 13.86 15.56 -24.34
C TRP A 31 12.65 16.51 -24.31
N LEU A 32 11.73 16.33 -23.37
CA LEU A 32 10.49 17.11 -23.29
C LEU A 32 10.56 18.27 -22.30
N SER A 33 11.50 18.27 -21.35
CA SER A 33 11.63 19.35 -20.36
C SER A 33 11.88 20.73 -21.00
N GLY A 34 12.54 20.76 -22.17
CA GLY A 34 12.80 21.99 -22.92
C GLY A 34 11.72 22.43 -23.89
N LYS A 35 10.79 21.58 -24.28
CA LYS A 35 9.82 21.85 -25.35
C LYS A 35 8.35 21.87 -24.91
N ASN A 36 7.92 20.99 -24.05
CA ASN A 36 6.50 20.92 -23.64
C ASN A 36 6.35 20.10 -22.35
N HIS A 37 6.33 20.77 -21.22
CA HIS A 37 6.16 20.15 -19.88
C HIS A 37 4.90 19.29 -19.76
N SER A 38 3.92 19.52 -20.63
CA SER A 38 2.66 18.80 -20.64
C SER A 38 2.80 17.28 -20.86
N TRP A 39 3.70 16.86 -21.74
CA TRP A 39 3.90 15.45 -22.08
C TRP A 39 4.53 14.61 -20.98
N ILE A 40 5.32 15.24 -20.09
CA ILE A 40 5.94 14.56 -18.94
C ILE A 40 4.86 14.05 -18.00
N VAL A 41 3.80 14.84 -17.78
CA VAL A 41 2.66 14.50 -16.92
C VAL A 41 1.92 13.25 -17.41
N TYR A 42 1.90 12.99 -18.71
CA TYR A 42 1.28 11.80 -19.29
C TYR A 42 2.24 10.62 -19.36
N GLY A 43 3.43 10.84 -19.88
CA GLY A 43 4.35 9.77 -20.22
C GLY A 43 4.98 9.07 -19.04
N VAL A 44 5.44 9.82 -18.03
CA VAL A 44 6.13 9.26 -16.87
C VAL A 44 5.20 8.37 -16.02
N PRO A 45 4.01 8.83 -15.59
CA PRO A 45 3.10 7.99 -14.82
C PRO A 45 2.64 6.74 -15.59
N ALA A 46 2.35 6.90 -16.90
CA ALA A 46 1.92 5.77 -17.72
C ALA A 46 3.02 4.71 -17.86
N THR A 47 4.27 5.13 -18.07
CA THR A 47 5.41 4.22 -18.16
C THR A 47 5.65 3.49 -16.84
N VAL A 48 5.63 4.22 -15.72
CA VAL A 48 5.84 3.64 -14.39
C VAL A 48 4.70 2.69 -14.01
N ALA A 49 3.44 3.05 -14.27
CA ALA A 49 2.30 2.20 -13.99
C ALA A 49 2.32 0.92 -14.83
N PHE A 50 2.59 1.04 -16.13
CA PHE A 50 2.70 -0.10 -17.04
C PHE A 50 3.79 -1.08 -16.60
N SER A 51 5.01 -0.59 -16.38
CA SER A 51 6.15 -1.42 -16.00
C SER A 51 5.98 -2.02 -14.61
N SER A 52 5.42 -1.27 -13.65
CA SER A 52 5.14 -1.79 -12.31
C SER A 52 4.14 -2.95 -12.35
N VAL A 53 3.00 -2.77 -13.02
CA VAL A 53 2.01 -3.85 -13.15
C VAL A 53 2.60 -5.06 -13.87
N LEU A 54 3.43 -4.85 -14.90
CA LEU A 54 4.12 -5.93 -15.59
C LEU A 54 5.07 -6.67 -14.64
N LEU A 55 5.97 -5.97 -13.96
CA LEU A 55 6.96 -6.58 -13.05
C LEU A 55 6.30 -7.39 -11.92
N PHE A 56 5.20 -6.88 -11.35
CA PHE A 56 4.49 -7.55 -10.26
C PHE A 56 3.62 -8.72 -10.72
N SER A 57 3.11 -8.70 -11.96
CA SER A 57 2.09 -9.65 -12.42
C SER A 57 2.59 -10.67 -13.43
N VAL A 58 3.74 -10.44 -14.10
CA VAL A 58 4.22 -11.32 -15.16
C VAL A 58 4.58 -12.71 -14.62
N ILE A 59 3.98 -13.75 -15.22
CA ILE A 59 4.36 -15.14 -15.04
C ILE A 59 4.99 -15.63 -16.35
N SER A 60 4.41 -15.26 -17.48
CA SER A 60 4.91 -15.52 -18.82
C SER A 60 4.48 -14.39 -19.76
N PHE A 61 5.38 -13.90 -20.57
CA PHE A 61 5.10 -12.86 -21.59
C PHE A 61 4.14 -13.32 -22.69
N LYS A 62 3.90 -14.63 -22.82
CA LYS A 62 2.99 -15.21 -23.83
C LYS A 62 1.51 -15.09 -23.47
N GLN A 63 1.16 -14.67 -22.25
CA GLN A 63 -0.24 -14.57 -21.81
C GLN A 63 -0.93 -13.33 -22.43
N LYS A 64 -1.88 -13.56 -23.34
CA LYS A 64 -2.69 -12.47 -23.96
C LYS A 64 -3.47 -11.64 -22.93
N ARG A 65 -3.96 -12.26 -21.86
CA ARG A 65 -4.68 -11.56 -20.77
C ARG A 65 -3.80 -10.54 -20.05
N LEU A 66 -2.50 -10.81 -19.88
CA LEU A 66 -1.57 -9.85 -19.28
C LEU A 66 -1.51 -8.56 -20.10
N TRP A 67 -1.35 -8.69 -21.41
CA TRP A 67 -1.29 -7.53 -22.32
C TRP A 67 -2.60 -6.73 -22.34
N GLY A 68 -3.76 -7.41 -22.22
CA GLY A 68 -5.06 -6.72 -22.08
C GLY A 68 -5.13 -5.87 -20.81
N TRP A 69 -4.70 -6.40 -19.67
CA TRP A 69 -4.63 -5.63 -18.42
C TRP A 69 -3.63 -4.49 -18.47
N LEU A 70 -2.46 -4.70 -19.09
CA LEU A 70 -1.45 -3.66 -19.26
C LEU A 70 -1.96 -2.52 -20.14
N ALA A 71 -2.65 -2.84 -21.23
CA ALA A 71 -3.29 -1.82 -22.09
C ALA A 71 -4.34 -1.03 -21.32
N LEU A 72 -5.18 -1.71 -20.53
CA LEU A 72 -6.20 -1.06 -19.71
C LEU A 72 -5.61 -0.13 -18.67
N VAL A 73 -4.57 -0.58 -17.94
CA VAL A 73 -3.86 0.25 -16.95
C VAL A 73 -3.20 1.45 -17.62
N PHE A 74 -2.57 1.25 -18.78
CA PHE A 74 -1.94 2.33 -19.55
C PHE A 74 -2.95 3.40 -19.95
N ILE A 75 -4.08 3.00 -20.55
CA ILE A 75 -5.16 3.92 -20.98
C ILE A 75 -5.76 4.64 -19.77
N ALA A 76 -6.06 3.90 -18.69
CA ALA A 76 -6.59 4.49 -17.44
C ALA A 76 -5.64 5.54 -16.85
N THR A 77 -4.34 5.24 -16.82
CA THR A 77 -3.33 6.17 -16.32
C THR A 77 -3.22 7.41 -17.21
N LEU A 78 -3.27 7.26 -18.53
CA LEU A 78 -3.30 8.40 -19.45
C LEU A 78 -4.53 9.28 -19.21
N GLY A 79 -5.71 8.68 -19.02
CA GLY A 79 -6.94 9.42 -18.71
C GLY A 79 -6.84 10.20 -17.38
N MET A 80 -6.33 9.58 -16.34
CA MET A 80 -6.09 10.25 -15.04
C MET A 80 -5.03 11.34 -15.15
N SER A 81 -3.97 11.12 -15.92
CA SER A 81 -2.95 12.13 -16.20
C SER A 81 -3.52 13.33 -16.96
N GLY A 82 -4.44 13.08 -17.90
CA GLY A 82 -5.17 14.14 -18.60
C GLY A 82 -6.02 15.01 -17.67
N TRP A 83 -6.70 14.37 -16.72
CA TRP A 83 -7.42 15.05 -15.66
C TRP A 83 -6.48 15.91 -14.79
N LEU A 84 -5.34 15.36 -14.38
CA LEU A 84 -4.35 16.08 -13.60
C LEU A 84 -3.81 17.30 -14.37
N LYS A 85 -3.48 17.11 -15.65
CA LYS A 85 -3.03 18.21 -16.52
C LYS A 85 -4.04 19.34 -16.56
N TRP A 86 -5.31 19.00 -16.77
CA TRP A 86 -6.39 19.98 -16.78
C TRP A 86 -6.52 20.73 -15.46
N GLN A 87 -6.36 20.05 -14.33
CA GLN A 87 -6.38 20.69 -13.00
C GLN A 87 -5.18 21.59 -12.74
N THR A 88 -3.99 21.22 -13.23
CA THR A 88 -2.74 21.97 -12.98
C THR A 88 -2.52 23.10 -13.96
N ASP A 89 -3.33 23.19 -15.01
CA ASP A 89 -3.22 24.25 -16.02
C ASP A 89 -3.53 25.61 -15.40
N GLY A 90 -2.59 26.56 -15.52
CA GLY A 90 -2.70 27.89 -14.90
C GLY A 90 -2.41 27.95 -13.38
N MET A 91 -2.03 26.83 -12.75
CA MET A 91 -1.61 26.84 -11.34
C MET A 91 -0.19 27.40 -11.17
N ASN A 92 0.07 27.95 -9.98
CA ASN A 92 1.42 28.32 -9.57
C ASN A 92 2.33 27.09 -9.55
N PRO A 93 3.61 27.15 -10.07
CA PRO A 93 4.52 26.02 -10.20
C PRO A 93 4.64 25.16 -8.97
N TRP A 94 4.72 25.76 -7.78
CA TRP A 94 4.82 25.04 -6.50
C TRP A 94 3.57 24.19 -6.18
N ARG A 95 2.38 24.68 -6.51
CA ARG A 95 1.14 23.92 -6.33
C ARG A 95 1.00 22.80 -7.34
N ALA A 96 1.47 23.02 -8.55
CA ALA A 96 1.50 21.98 -9.59
C ALA A 96 2.45 20.84 -9.24
N GLU A 97 3.64 21.14 -8.68
CA GLU A 97 4.60 20.14 -8.21
C GLU A 97 4.03 19.29 -7.07
N LYS A 98 3.39 19.93 -6.08
CA LYS A 98 2.70 19.21 -5.00
C LYS A 98 1.59 18.29 -5.55
N ALA A 99 0.79 18.77 -6.51
CA ALA A 99 -0.27 17.98 -7.13
C ALA A 99 0.27 16.76 -7.89
N LEU A 100 1.42 16.89 -8.56
CA LEU A 100 2.12 15.78 -9.23
C LEU A 100 2.60 14.73 -8.23
N TRP A 101 3.15 15.16 -7.10
CA TRP A 101 3.59 14.26 -6.04
C TRP A 101 2.42 13.50 -5.43
N ASP A 102 1.36 14.21 -5.06
CA ASP A 102 0.13 13.61 -4.51
C ASP A 102 -0.49 12.60 -5.50
N PHE A 103 -0.50 12.94 -6.79
CA PHE A 103 -0.96 12.05 -7.86
C PHE A 103 -0.13 10.76 -7.94
N GLY A 104 1.19 10.85 -7.84
CA GLY A 104 2.08 9.68 -7.78
C GLY A 104 1.75 8.76 -6.61
N CYS A 105 1.52 9.34 -5.42
CA CYS A 105 1.12 8.59 -4.22
C CYS A 105 -0.24 7.89 -4.40
N TYR A 106 -1.23 8.56 -4.98
CA TYR A 106 -2.54 7.96 -5.26
C TYR A 106 -2.47 6.87 -6.31
N LEU A 107 -1.68 7.05 -7.37
CA LEU A 107 -1.44 6.01 -8.37
C LEU A 107 -0.80 4.76 -7.76
N LEU A 108 0.19 4.93 -6.89
CA LEU A 108 0.82 3.82 -6.17
C LEU A 108 -0.23 3.07 -5.32
N LEU A 109 -1.04 3.80 -4.59
CA LEU A 109 -2.09 3.24 -3.73
C LEU A 109 -3.13 2.48 -4.57
N MET A 110 -3.62 3.07 -5.66
CA MET A 110 -4.52 2.42 -6.60
C MET A 110 -3.90 1.16 -7.23
N ALA A 111 -2.64 1.23 -7.64
CA ALA A 111 -1.92 0.08 -8.18
C ALA A 111 -1.84 -1.05 -7.15
N MET A 112 -1.51 -0.76 -5.89
CA MET A 112 -1.46 -1.75 -4.81
C MET A 112 -2.83 -2.41 -4.55
N LEU A 113 -3.92 -1.67 -4.65
CA LEU A 113 -5.28 -2.20 -4.52
C LEU A 113 -5.72 -3.04 -5.72
N LEU A 114 -5.33 -2.65 -6.94
CA LEU A 114 -5.73 -3.33 -8.18
C LEU A 114 -4.87 -4.56 -8.50
N LEU A 115 -3.57 -4.55 -8.13
CA LEU A 115 -2.63 -5.64 -8.41
C LEU A 115 -3.14 -7.02 -7.99
N PRO A 116 -3.70 -7.24 -6.79
CA PRO A 116 -4.20 -8.56 -6.39
C PRO A 116 -5.32 -9.07 -7.31
N TRP A 117 -6.20 -8.18 -7.79
CA TRP A 117 -7.27 -8.51 -8.74
C TRP A 117 -6.71 -8.90 -10.11
N ILE A 118 -5.73 -8.15 -10.62
CA ILE A 118 -5.04 -8.46 -11.88
C ILE A 118 -4.34 -9.81 -11.75
N GLN A 119 -3.59 -10.03 -10.68
CA GLN A 119 -2.87 -11.26 -10.41
C GLN A 119 -3.83 -12.47 -10.29
N GLN A 120 -4.98 -12.29 -9.67
CA GLN A 120 -6.01 -13.33 -9.58
C GLN A 120 -6.60 -13.65 -10.94
N SER A 121 -6.88 -12.64 -11.78
CA SER A 121 -7.44 -12.85 -13.12
C SER A 121 -6.50 -13.57 -14.09
N LEU A 122 -5.18 -13.43 -13.87
CA LEU A 122 -4.14 -14.08 -14.67
C LEU A 122 -3.94 -15.58 -14.32
N ARG A 123 -4.33 -15.97 -13.10
CA ARG A 123 -4.27 -17.36 -12.66
C ARG A 123 -5.61 -18.04 -12.94
N ILE A 124 -5.61 -18.99 -13.88
CA ILE A 124 -6.77 -19.83 -14.20
C ILE A 124 -6.88 -20.88 -13.09
N ARG A 125 -7.60 -20.58 -12.02
CA ARG A 125 -7.89 -21.57 -10.98
C ARG A 125 -9.31 -21.34 -10.45
N ASN A 126 -10.19 -22.31 -10.70
CA ASN A 126 -11.51 -22.44 -10.09
C ASN A 126 -11.33 -22.97 -8.65
N ASP A 127 -10.94 -22.12 -7.72
CA ASP A 127 -10.75 -22.55 -6.36
C ASP A 127 -11.63 -21.76 -5.39
N SER A 128 -12.24 -22.46 -4.46
CA SER A 128 -13.11 -21.94 -3.41
C SER A 128 -12.39 -21.02 -2.39
N SER A 129 -11.08 -20.80 -2.57
CA SER A 129 -10.21 -20.04 -1.66
C SER A 129 -9.81 -18.66 -2.19
N ARG A 130 -10.70 -17.98 -2.96
CA ARG A 130 -10.42 -16.65 -3.55
C ARG A 130 -9.95 -15.62 -2.52
N TYR A 131 -10.56 -15.62 -1.35
CA TYR A 131 -10.21 -14.68 -0.29
C TYR A 131 -8.79 -14.86 0.25
N ARG A 132 -8.42 -16.11 0.54
CA ARG A 132 -7.07 -16.43 1.02
C ARG A 132 -5.99 -15.96 0.04
N TYR A 133 -6.23 -16.23 -1.25
CA TYR A 133 -5.31 -15.81 -2.30
C TYR A 133 -5.18 -14.29 -2.38
N PHE A 134 -6.30 -13.57 -2.32
CA PHE A 134 -6.33 -12.11 -2.34
C PHE A 134 -5.53 -11.54 -1.17
N TYR A 135 -5.80 -11.98 0.05
CA TYR A 135 -5.08 -11.56 1.25
C TYR A 135 -3.58 -11.82 1.15
N GLN A 136 -3.18 -13.02 0.74
CA GLN A 136 -1.77 -13.35 0.55
C GLN A 136 -1.11 -12.52 -0.54
N SER A 137 -1.83 -12.21 -1.63
CA SER A 137 -1.30 -11.38 -2.72
C SER A 137 -1.09 -9.93 -2.28
N VAL A 138 -2.01 -9.36 -1.50
CA VAL A 138 -1.84 -8.01 -0.91
C VAL A 138 -0.58 -7.96 -0.07
N TRP A 139 -0.44 -8.90 0.88
CA TRP A 139 0.75 -9.00 1.72
C TRP A 139 2.03 -9.15 0.92
N HIS A 140 2.03 -10.06 -0.04
CA HIS A 140 3.18 -10.31 -0.89
C HIS A 140 3.60 -9.06 -1.68
N ASN A 141 2.64 -8.33 -2.26
CA ASN A 141 2.90 -7.11 -3.00
C ASN A 141 3.45 -5.99 -2.10
N VAL A 142 2.92 -5.82 -0.89
CA VAL A 142 3.44 -4.85 0.08
C VAL A 142 4.87 -5.17 0.50
N LEU A 143 5.17 -6.46 0.73
CA LEU A 143 6.52 -6.89 1.08
C LEU A 143 7.50 -6.77 -0.09
N ILE A 144 7.08 -7.03 -1.33
CA ILE A 144 7.89 -6.75 -2.52
C ILE A 144 8.22 -5.25 -2.60
N LEU A 145 7.22 -4.39 -2.37
CA LEU A 145 7.42 -2.93 -2.36
C LEU A 145 8.46 -2.51 -1.30
N LEU A 146 8.38 -3.10 -0.11
CA LEU A 146 9.39 -2.87 0.93
C LEU A 146 10.79 -3.29 0.49
N VAL A 147 10.93 -4.46 -0.13
CA VAL A 147 12.21 -4.94 -0.67
C VAL A 147 12.74 -4.00 -1.75
N ILE A 148 11.88 -3.49 -2.64
CA ILE A 148 12.25 -2.48 -3.65
C ILE A 148 12.79 -1.22 -2.98
N PHE A 149 12.09 -0.72 -1.95
CA PHE A 149 12.50 0.49 -1.24
C PHE A 149 13.84 0.30 -0.53
N LEU A 150 14.03 -0.83 0.15
CA LEU A 150 15.29 -1.17 0.83
C LEU A 150 16.45 -1.34 -0.17
N ALA A 151 16.21 -2.05 -1.29
CA ALA A 151 17.24 -2.27 -2.30
C ALA A 151 17.69 -0.96 -2.95
N ASN A 152 16.74 -0.08 -3.32
CA ASN A 152 17.07 1.23 -3.86
C ASN A 152 17.79 2.10 -2.81
N GLY A 153 17.26 2.17 -1.58
CA GLY A 153 17.89 2.94 -0.49
C GLY A 153 19.33 2.49 -0.22
N LEU A 154 19.57 1.18 -0.16
CA LEU A 154 20.91 0.63 0.06
C LEU A 154 21.83 0.92 -1.13
N THR A 155 21.35 0.79 -2.36
CA THR A 155 22.13 1.10 -3.56
C THR A 155 22.55 2.58 -3.57
N TRP A 156 21.61 3.50 -3.32
CA TRP A 156 21.93 4.93 -3.24
C TRP A 156 22.88 5.27 -2.11
N LEU A 157 22.76 4.60 -0.96
CA LEU A 157 23.69 4.76 0.16
C LEU A 157 25.10 4.32 -0.23
N VAL A 158 25.25 3.18 -0.90
CA VAL A 158 26.55 2.70 -1.38
C VAL A 158 27.16 3.63 -2.41
N LEU A 159 26.36 4.12 -3.38
CA LEU A 159 26.82 5.08 -4.40
C LEU A 159 27.24 6.41 -3.76
N LEU A 160 26.52 6.88 -2.75
CA LEU A 160 26.85 8.08 -2.00
C LEU A 160 28.17 7.90 -1.25
N LEU A 161 28.33 6.79 -0.54
CA LEU A 161 29.58 6.48 0.16
C LEU A 161 30.76 6.39 -0.81
N TRP A 162 30.57 5.75 -1.95
CA TRP A 162 31.57 5.68 -3.02
C TRP A 162 31.95 7.08 -3.50
N SER A 163 30.96 7.89 -3.84
CA SER A 163 31.17 9.27 -4.32
C SER A 163 31.98 10.12 -3.31
N GLU A 164 31.60 10.08 -2.02
CA GLU A 164 32.29 10.86 -1.00
C GLU A 164 33.71 10.36 -0.74
N LEU A 165 33.97 9.06 -0.75
CA LEU A 165 35.31 8.50 -0.62
C LEU A 165 36.25 8.98 -1.75
N PHE A 166 35.78 8.95 -3.01
CA PHE A 166 36.61 9.41 -4.14
C PHE A 166 36.80 10.93 -4.16
N LYS A 167 35.81 11.67 -3.67
CA LYS A 167 35.92 13.14 -3.51
C LYS A 167 37.00 13.54 -2.53
N LEU A 168 37.22 12.75 -1.47
CA LEU A 168 38.34 12.97 -0.51
C LEU A 168 39.72 12.84 -1.19
N VAL A 169 39.81 12.03 -2.23
CA VAL A 169 41.07 11.86 -3.05
C VAL A 169 41.16 12.89 -4.19
N GLY A 170 40.16 13.81 -4.28
CA GLY A 170 40.13 14.85 -5.32
C GLY A 170 39.45 14.42 -6.64
N ILE A 171 38.84 13.21 -6.69
CA ILE A 171 38.16 12.71 -7.89
C ILE A 171 36.65 13.01 -7.74
N THR A 172 36.18 14.04 -8.47
CA THR A 172 34.76 14.44 -8.46
C THR A 172 33.89 13.73 -9.51
N PHE A 173 34.52 12.96 -10.40
CA PHE A 173 33.88 12.26 -11.52
C PHE A 173 32.69 11.40 -11.05
N PHE A 174 32.85 10.62 -9.98
CA PHE A 174 31.79 9.73 -9.47
C PHE A 174 30.60 10.50 -8.91
N ASN A 175 30.83 11.65 -8.29
CA ASN A 175 29.76 12.51 -7.80
C ASN A 175 28.91 13.02 -8.98
N THR A 176 29.56 13.52 -10.02
CA THR A 176 28.87 14.00 -11.22
C THR A 176 28.13 12.87 -11.92
N LEU A 177 28.74 11.69 -12.05
CA LEU A 177 28.12 10.53 -12.71
C LEU A 177 26.89 10.04 -11.96
N PHE A 178 26.97 9.88 -10.64
CA PHE A 178 25.92 9.24 -9.85
C PHE A 178 24.75 10.20 -9.52
N PHE A 179 25.02 11.48 -9.29
CA PHE A 179 24.03 12.42 -8.77
C PHE A 179 23.70 13.59 -9.69
N ALA A 180 24.53 13.90 -10.67
CA ALA A 180 24.28 14.97 -11.62
C ALA A 180 23.94 14.49 -13.03
N THR A 181 24.06 13.16 -13.30
CA THR A 181 23.81 12.60 -14.63
C THR A 181 22.46 11.87 -14.66
N ASP A 182 21.44 12.51 -15.23
CA ASP A 182 20.06 12.03 -15.22
C ASP A 182 19.88 10.61 -15.78
N TRP A 183 20.53 10.27 -16.90
CA TRP A 183 20.40 8.94 -17.50
C TRP A 183 20.86 7.84 -16.55
N PHE A 184 21.92 8.08 -15.76
CA PHE A 184 22.43 7.12 -14.81
C PHE A 184 21.42 6.88 -13.67
N ILE A 185 20.81 7.97 -13.16
CA ILE A 185 19.82 7.93 -12.08
C ILE A 185 18.63 7.07 -12.50
N TYR A 186 18.03 7.37 -13.65
CA TYR A 186 16.82 6.66 -14.10
C TYR A 186 17.08 5.20 -14.47
N LEU A 187 18.21 4.89 -15.13
CA LEU A 187 18.58 3.52 -15.45
C LEU A 187 18.87 2.69 -14.20
N THR A 188 19.58 3.27 -13.24
CA THR A 188 19.87 2.60 -11.96
C THR A 188 18.59 2.31 -11.19
N LEU A 189 17.69 3.28 -11.07
CA LEU A 189 16.38 3.08 -10.42
C LEU A 189 15.58 1.96 -11.09
N GLY A 190 15.51 1.95 -12.41
CA GLY A 190 14.79 0.93 -13.16
C GLY A 190 15.41 -0.47 -12.99
N LEU A 191 16.74 -0.57 -13.10
CA LEU A 191 17.47 -1.83 -12.96
C LEU A 191 17.35 -2.40 -11.55
N VAL A 192 17.61 -1.59 -10.51
CA VAL A 192 17.54 -2.02 -9.11
C VAL A 192 16.12 -2.43 -8.74
N THR A 193 15.11 -1.70 -9.22
CA THR A 193 13.71 -2.06 -9.00
C THR A 193 13.39 -3.43 -9.62
N ALA A 194 13.78 -3.69 -10.86
CA ALA A 194 13.57 -4.97 -11.51
C ALA A 194 14.28 -6.12 -10.78
N LEU A 195 15.53 -5.92 -10.38
CA LEU A 195 16.31 -6.92 -9.62
C LEU A 195 15.69 -7.20 -8.27
N ALA A 196 15.23 -6.18 -7.55
CA ALA A 196 14.56 -6.31 -6.26
C ALA A 196 13.25 -7.11 -6.39
N VAL A 197 12.45 -6.86 -7.43
CA VAL A 197 11.22 -7.63 -7.69
C VAL A 197 11.56 -9.08 -8.01
N ILE A 198 12.56 -9.34 -8.84
CA ILE A 198 13.00 -10.71 -9.16
C ILE A 198 13.46 -11.44 -7.90
N LEU A 199 14.30 -10.79 -7.08
CA LEU A 199 14.79 -11.35 -5.82
C LEU A 199 13.62 -11.70 -4.89
N ALA A 200 12.70 -10.76 -4.67
CA ALA A 200 11.55 -10.96 -3.80
C ALA A 200 10.61 -12.07 -4.32
N ARG A 201 10.40 -12.18 -5.62
CA ARG A 201 9.54 -13.21 -6.22
C ARG A 201 10.18 -14.60 -6.29
N THR A 202 11.50 -14.68 -6.35
CA THR A 202 12.23 -15.97 -6.39
C THR A 202 12.53 -16.51 -4.98
N GLN A 203 12.67 -15.62 -4.00
CA GLN A 203 13.03 -15.96 -2.61
C GLN A 203 11.81 -15.86 -1.69
N SER A 204 10.83 -16.75 -1.83
CA SER A 204 9.63 -16.79 -0.97
C SER A 204 9.96 -16.86 0.53
N ARG A 205 11.05 -17.55 0.89
CA ARG A 205 11.51 -17.68 2.29
C ARG A 205 11.85 -16.33 2.92
N LEU A 206 12.42 -15.38 2.17
CA LEU A 206 12.70 -14.03 2.67
C LEU A 206 11.39 -13.30 3.01
N ILE A 207 10.43 -13.35 2.11
CA ILE A 207 9.12 -12.72 2.31
C ILE A 207 8.40 -13.32 3.52
N ASP A 208 8.39 -14.65 3.63
CA ASP A 208 7.78 -15.35 4.78
C ASP A 208 8.47 -14.97 6.11
N SER A 209 9.80 -14.80 6.10
CA SER A 209 10.55 -14.40 7.30
C SER A 209 10.24 -12.96 7.70
N ILE A 210 10.20 -12.03 6.74
CA ILE A 210 9.83 -10.64 6.98
C ILE A 210 8.38 -10.55 7.47
N GLN A 211 7.45 -11.31 6.88
CA GLN A 211 6.06 -11.37 7.33
C GLN A 211 5.94 -11.86 8.77
N LYS A 212 6.68 -12.91 9.15
CA LYS A 212 6.73 -13.40 10.53
C LYS A 212 7.25 -12.35 11.49
N LEU A 213 8.30 -11.62 11.11
CA LEU A 213 8.84 -10.52 11.91
C LEU A 213 7.82 -9.42 12.14
N PHE A 214 7.13 -8.96 11.07
CA PHE A 214 6.07 -7.95 11.21
C PHE A 214 4.92 -8.44 12.08
N THR A 215 4.50 -9.70 11.92
CA THR A 215 3.46 -10.30 12.76
C THR A 215 3.89 -10.36 14.23
N LEU A 216 5.14 -10.70 14.51
CA LEU A 216 5.66 -10.72 15.88
C LEU A 216 5.66 -9.32 16.51
N ILE A 217 6.16 -8.32 15.77
CA ILE A 217 6.16 -6.92 16.24
C ILE A 217 4.72 -6.44 16.48
N ALA A 218 3.82 -6.67 15.52
CA ALA A 218 2.43 -6.26 15.63
C ALA A 218 1.72 -6.96 16.80
N THR A 219 2.04 -8.24 17.06
CA THR A 219 1.49 -9.00 18.19
C THR A 219 1.90 -8.37 19.53
N GLY A 220 3.13 -7.85 19.65
CA GLY A 220 3.58 -7.15 20.84
C GLY A 220 3.04 -5.74 20.98
N LEU A 221 2.93 -4.99 19.87
CA LEU A 221 2.50 -3.60 19.88
C LEU A 221 0.97 -3.43 20.02
N LEU A 222 0.18 -4.34 19.48
CA LEU A 222 -1.27 -4.19 19.46
C LEU A 222 -1.92 -4.09 20.85
N PRO A 223 -1.55 -4.88 21.87
CA PRO A 223 -2.07 -4.69 23.22
C PRO A 223 -1.72 -3.32 23.80
N LEU A 224 -0.50 -2.84 23.54
CA LEU A 224 -0.02 -1.55 24.03
C LEU A 224 -0.79 -0.40 23.38
N VAL A 225 -0.98 -0.43 22.06
CA VAL A 225 -1.79 0.56 21.33
C VAL A 225 -3.25 0.50 21.79
N SER A 226 -3.81 -0.70 22.02
CA SER A 226 -5.16 -0.87 22.52
C SER A 226 -5.35 -0.26 23.92
N LEU A 227 -4.38 -0.46 24.81
CA LEU A 227 -4.36 0.15 26.14
C LEU A 227 -4.32 1.68 26.03
N LEU A 228 -3.38 2.20 25.23
CA LEU A 228 -3.23 3.64 25.01
C LEU A 228 -4.52 4.27 24.44
N THR A 229 -5.15 3.60 23.49
CA THR A 229 -6.43 4.05 22.91
C THR A 229 -7.54 4.12 23.97
N LEU A 230 -7.69 3.08 24.80
CA LEU A 230 -8.72 3.05 25.85
C LEU A 230 -8.44 4.11 26.92
N MET A 231 -7.21 4.28 27.36
CA MET A 231 -6.83 5.33 28.31
C MET A 231 -7.14 6.71 27.74
N PHE A 232 -6.77 6.96 26.46
CA PHE A 232 -7.03 8.23 25.82
C PHE A 232 -8.53 8.54 25.73
N ILE A 233 -9.36 7.55 25.36
CA ILE A 233 -10.81 7.74 25.26
C ILE A 233 -11.45 7.99 26.60
N ILE A 234 -11.00 7.33 27.68
CA ILE A 234 -11.49 7.54 29.03
C ILE A 234 -11.16 8.96 29.51
N THR A 235 -10.00 9.50 29.14
CA THR A 235 -9.60 10.86 29.54
C THR A 235 -10.30 11.96 28.72
N LEU A 236 -10.74 11.65 27.50
CA LEU A 236 -11.33 12.64 26.58
C LEU A 236 -12.53 13.44 27.15
N PRO A 237 -13.50 12.83 27.86
CA PRO A 237 -14.62 13.55 28.48
C PRO A 237 -14.18 14.53 29.58
N PHE A 238 -13.07 14.26 30.26
CA PHE A 238 -12.57 15.06 31.39
C PHE A 238 -11.72 16.24 30.92
N THR A 239 -10.94 16.07 29.87
CA THR A 239 -10.01 17.09 29.36
C THR A 239 -10.61 17.96 28.27
N GLY A 240 -11.65 17.48 27.59
CA GLY A 240 -12.25 18.14 26.43
C GLY A 240 -11.35 18.20 25.19
N LEU A 241 -11.97 18.28 24.03
CA LEU A 241 -11.28 18.38 22.74
C LEU A 241 -10.49 19.69 22.55
N SER A 242 -10.85 20.73 23.30
CA SER A 242 -10.23 22.07 23.21
C SER A 242 -8.78 22.10 23.68
N ALA A 243 -8.40 21.27 24.65
CA ALA A 243 -7.02 21.18 25.14
C ALA A 243 -6.08 20.57 24.09
N ILE A 244 -6.57 19.62 23.32
CA ILE A 244 -5.78 18.89 22.30
C ILE A 244 -5.67 19.74 21.02
N SER A 245 -6.69 20.52 20.67
CA SER A 245 -6.74 21.29 19.43
C SER A 245 -5.78 22.48 19.39
N ARG A 246 -5.17 22.85 20.52
CA ARG A 246 -4.23 23.99 20.60
C ARG A 246 -2.87 23.70 19.95
N HIS A 247 -2.42 22.45 19.97
CA HIS A 247 -1.08 22.07 19.50
C HIS A 247 -1.06 21.15 18.27
N ILE A 248 -2.04 20.28 18.14
CA ILE A 248 -2.14 19.29 17.05
C ILE A 248 -3.60 19.20 16.61
N SER A 249 -3.85 18.89 15.33
CA SER A 249 -5.22 18.63 14.91
C SER A 249 -5.75 17.37 15.62
N ALA A 250 -6.68 17.55 16.55
CA ALA A 250 -7.28 16.43 17.31
C ALA A 250 -7.83 15.33 16.37
N ALA A 251 -8.42 15.74 15.25
CA ALA A 251 -8.89 14.80 14.23
C ALA A 251 -7.75 13.96 13.64
N GLY A 252 -6.60 14.58 13.30
CA GLY A 252 -5.46 13.85 12.75
C GLY A 252 -4.88 12.82 13.72
N LEU A 253 -4.76 13.19 15.01
CA LEU A 253 -4.27 12.27 16.03
C LEU A 253 -5.20 11.07 16.24
N LEU A 254 -6.52 11.30 16.32
CA LEU A 254 -7.52 10.23 16.45
C LEU A 254 -7.52 9.30 15.23
N LEU A 255 -7.41 9.86 14.02
CA LEU A 255 -7.32 9.06 12.78
C LEU A 255 -6.04 8.23 12.72
N THR A 256 -4.90 8.80 13.12
CA THR A 256 -3.63 8.06 13.17
C THR A 256 -3.70 6.91 14.16
N LEU A 257 -4.29 7.13 15.33
CA LEU A 257 -4.47 6.10 16.34
C LEU A 257 -5.41 4.98 15.85
N ALA A 258 -6.52 5.36 15.19
CA ALA A 258 -7.44 4.41 14.56
C ALA A 258 -6.73 3.57 13.47
N PHE A 259 -6.02 4.24 12.58
CA PHE A 259 -5.28 3.59 11.51
C PHE A 259 -4.25 2.61 12.06
N LEU A 260 -3.45 3.04 13.05
CA LEU A 260 -2.42 2.20 13.66
C LEU A 260 -3.04 0.95 14.31
N GLN A 261 -4.13 1.11 15.05
CA GLN A 261 -4.80 -0.01 15.69
C GLN A 261 -5.38 -1.00 14.68
N LEU A 262 -6.07 -0.50 13.64
CA LEU A 262 -6.71 -1.33 12.63
C LEU A 262 -5.67 -2.05 11.75
N ILE A 263 -4.58 -1.37 11.37
CA ILE A 263 -3.52 -1.98 10.57
C ILE A 263 -2.76 -3.05 11.35
N LEU A 264 -2.43 -2.80 12.63
CA LEU A 264 -1.77 -3.81 13.48
C LEU A 264 -2.67 -5.04 13.64
N MET A 265 -3.99 -4.84 13.81
CA MET A 265 -4.94 -5.95 13.87
C MET A 265 -4.99 -6.73 12.54
N ALA A 266 -4.97 -6.04 11.40
CA ALA A 266 -4.93 -6.67 10.08
C ALA A 266 -3.65 -7.49 9.86
N ILE A 267 -2.51 -7.01 10.39
CA ILE A 267 -1.21 -7.72 10.32
C ILE A 267 -1.23 -9.02 11.13
N VAL A 268 -1.80 -8.98 12.33
CA VAL A 268 -1.81 -10.15 13.24
C VAL A 268 -2.83 -11.18 12.82
N ARG A 269 -3.93 -10.74 12.20
CA ARG A 269 -5.01 -11.63 11.80
C ARG A 269 -4.63 -12.43 10.56
N ASP A 270 -4.18 -13.65 10.77
CA ASP A 270 -3.88 -14.62 9.71
C ASP A 270 -5.15 -15.45 9.43
N PRO A 271 -5.70 -15.45 8.19
CA PRO A 271 -6.86 -16.26 7.84
C PRO A 271 -6.63 -17.78 7.98
N GLN A 272 -5.37 -18.20 8.13
CA GLN A 272 -5.02 -19.61 8.28
C GLN A 272 -5.02 -20.05 9.76
N LYS A 273 -4.90 -19.11 10.68
CA LYS A 273 -4.86 -19.40 12.12
C LYS A 273 -6.24 -19.22 12.72
N ALA A 274 -6.77 -20.30 13.32
CA ALA A 274 -8.08 -20.31 13.94
C ALA A 274 -8.15 -19.46 15.23
N SER A 275 -7.02 -19.17 15.89
CA SER A 275 -6.98 -18.49 17.18
C SER A 275 -6.04 -17.30 17.19
N LEU A 276 -6.46 -16.23 17.87
CA LEU A 276 -5.61 -15.08 18.16
C LEU A 276 -4.53 -15.46 19.18
N PRO A 277 -3.31 -14.91 19.07
CA PRO A 277 -2.15 -15.33 19.87
C PRO A 277 -2.24 -14.95 21.37
N TRP A 278 -3.26 -14.17 21.79
CA TRP A 278 -3.36 -13.65 23.15
C TRP A 278 -4.26 -14.47 24.06
N THR A 279 -3.89 -14.52 25.33
CA THR A 279 -4.69 -15.10 26.43
C THR A 279 -5.85 -14.18 26.84
N GLY A 280 -6.79 -14.68 27.67
CA GLY A 280 -8.06 -14.06 28.04
C GLY A 280 -8.06 -12.54 28.28
N PRO A 281 -7.26 -11.97 29.22
CA PRO A 281 -7.34 -10.54 29.55
C PRO A 281 -6.87 -9.64 28.41
N LEU A 282 -5.78 -10.00 27.71
CA LEU A 282 -5.29 -9.23 26.56
C LEU A 282 -6.25 -9.29 25.38
N ARG A 283 -6.87 -10.44 25.15
CA ARG A 283 -7.91 -10.59 24.12
C ARG A 283 -9.11 -9.70 24.42
N CYS A 284 -9.53 -9.61 25.70
CA CYS A 284 -10.61 -8.72 26.12
C CYS A 284 -10.25 -7.26 25.86
N LEU A 285 -9.06 -6.83 26.27
CA LEU A 285 -8.55 -5.47 26.05
C LEU A 285 -8.61 -5.06 24.57
N ILE A 286 -8.07 -5.91 23.69
CA ILE A 286 -8.03 -5.64 22.25
C ILE A 286 -9.44 -5.60 21.65
N LYS A 287 -10.32 -6.54 22.03
CA LYS A 287 -11.71 -6.55 21.58
C LYS A 287 -12.47 -5.30 22.03
N THR A 288 -12.28 -4.86 23.27
CA THR A 288 -12.88 -3.63 23.78
C THR A 288 -12.40 -2.41 23.03
N ALA A 289 -11.08 -2.31 22.77
CA ALA A 289 -10.52 -1.22 22.00
C ALA A 289 -11.05 -1.18 20.56
N LEU A 290 -11.21 -2.34 19.90
CA LEU A 290 -11.82 -2.43 18.57
C LEU A 290 -13.31 -2.09 18.56
N LEU A 291 -14.05 -2.43 19.62
CA LEU A 291 -15.46 -2.04 19.77
C LEU A 291 -15.64 -0.53 19.91
N VAL A 292 -14.70 0.14 20.55
CA VAL A 292 -14.70 1.59 20.73
C VAL A 292 -14.15 2.34 19.52
N ALA A 293 -13.47 1.64 18.59
CA ALA A 293 -12.86 2.25 17.41
C ALA A 293 -13.82 3.12 16.57
N PRO A 294 -15.05 2.70 16.24
CA PRO A 294 -15.98 3.56 15.49
C PRO A 294 -16.31 4.86 16.20
N LEU A 295 -16.35 4.85 17.55
CA LEU A 295 -16.72 6.02 18.34
C LEU A 295 -15.70 7.15 18.15
N TYR A 296 -14.41 6.88 18.30
CA TYR A 296 -13.41 7.94 18.17
C TYR A 296 -13.12 8.32 16.71
N VAL A 297 -13.35 7.42 15.75
CA VAL A 297 -13.37 7.77 14.33
C VAL A 297 -14.54 8.72 14.04
N PHE A 298 -15.70 8.50 14.64
CA PHE A 298 -16.85 9.42 14.55
C PHE A 298 -16.54 10.78 15.17
N VAL A 299 -15.88 10.83 16.32
CA VAL A 299 -15.42 12.08 16.94
C VAL A 299 -14.44 12.81 16.02
N ALA A 300 -13.53 12.10 15.36
CA ALA A 300 -12.62 12.68 14.37
C ALA A 300 -13.37 13.22 13.14
N ALA A 301 -14.41 12.51 12.68
CA ALA A 301 -15.31 12.96 11.62
C ALA A 301 -16.02 14.26 11.98
N TRP A 302 -16.55 14.33 13.20
CA TRP A 302 -17.21 15.53 13.74
C TRP A 302 -16.24 16.71 13.82
N ALA A 303 -15.05 16.49 14.36
CA ALA A 303 -14.02 17.55 14.45
C ALA A 303 -13.58 18.06 13.07
N LEU A 304 -13.51 17.18 12.07
CA LEU A 304 -13.23 17.56 10.69
C LEU A 304 -14.38 18.36 10.08
N TRP A 305 -15.62 17.91 10.31
CA TRP A 305 -16.83 18.59 9.85
C TRP A 305 -16.93 20.03 10.37
N LEU A 306 -16.66 20.24 11.66
CA LEU A 306 -16.64 21.60 12.25
C LEU A 306 -15.65 22.52 11.53
N ARG A 307 -14.47 22.00 11.17
CA ARG A 307 -13.46 22.76 10.42
C ARG A 307 -13.88 23.03 8.97
N VAL A 308 -14.57 22.09 8.33
CA VAL A 308 -15.11 22.29 6.99
C VAL A 308 -16.23 23.35 7.01
N ALA A 309 -17.11 23.30 8.03
CA ALA A 309 -18.19 24.28 8.19
C ALA A 309 -17.66 25.70 8.44
N GLN A 310 -16.55 25.84 9.18
CA GLN A 310 -15.97 27.16 9.50
C GLN A 310 -15.16 27.76 8.35
N TYR A 311 -14.40 26.95 7.63
CA TYR A 311 -13.38 27.43 6.69
C TYR A 311 -13.57 26.92 5.24
N GLY A 312 -14.66 26.22 4.95
CA GLY A 312 -14.94 25.63 3.64
C GLY A 312 -14.10 24.38 3.29
N TRP A 313 -14.30 23.86 2.10
CA TRP A 313 -13.58 22.69 1.57
C TRP A 313 -12.21 23.08 1.03
N THR A 314 -11.18 22.35 1.45
CA THR A 314 -9.83 22.39 0.86
C THR A 314 -9.41 20.99 0.47
N VAL A 315 -8.41 20.86 -0.40
CA VAL A 315 -7.89 19.54 -0.85
C VAL A 315 -7.47 18.69 0.35
N ASP A 316 -6.74 19.26 1.31
CA ASP A 316 -6.28 18.53 2.50
C ASP A 316 -7.46 18.05 3.38
N ARG A 317 -8.56 18.81 3.45
CA ARG A 317 -9.77 18.41 4.18
C ARG A 317 -10.55 17.33 3.46
N LEU A 318 -10.58 17.37 2.12
CA LEU A 318 -11.19 16.33 1.32
C LEU A 318 -10.43 15.01 1.49
N GLN A 319 -9.09 15.04 1.48
CA GLN A 319 -8.25 13.88 1.78
C GLN A 319 -8.51 13.34 3.19
N GLY A 320 -8.61 14.23 4.17
CA GLY A 320 -8.99 13.88 5.55
C GLY A 320 -10.37 13.23 5.63
N ALA A 321 -11.37 13.75 4.91
CA ALA A 321 -12.72 13.19 4.87
C ALA A 321 -12.73 11.78 4.24
N LEU A 322 -11.93 11.56 3.21
CA LEU A 322 -11.78 10.27 2.57
C LEU A 322 -11.11 9.24 3.51
N ALA A 323 -10.07 9.67 4.23
CA ALA A 323 -9.42 8.85 5.26
C ALA A 323 -10.40 8.48 6.39
N VAL A 324 -11.18 9.43 6.88
CA VAL A 324 -12.25 9.21 7.88
C VAL A 324 -13.25 8.19 7.36
N LEU A 325 -13.73 8.31 6.13
CA LEU A 325 -14.70 7.41 5.54
C LEU A 325 -14.16 5.96 5.50
N VAL A 326 -12.92 5.80 5.01
CA VAL A 326 -12.28 4.48 4.93
C VAL A 326 -12.14 3.87 6.33
N LEU A 327 -11.63 4.62 7.30
CA LEU A 327 -11.43 4.14 8.66
C LEU A 327 -12.76 3.86 9.38
N LEU A 328 -13.80 4.64 9.07
CA LEU A 328 -15.14 4.42 9.61
C LEU A 328 -15.71 3.09 9.11
N VAL A 329 -15.67 2.85 7.80
CA VAL A 329 -16.13 1.59 7.19
C VAL A 329 -15.33 0.41 7.76
N TRP A 330 -14.03 0.55 7.87
CA TRP A 330 -13.16 -0.49 8.39
C TRP A 330 -13.42 -0.80 9.87
N SER A 331 -13.53 0.24 10.72
CA SER A 331 -13.83 0.08 12.16
C SER A 331 -15.23 -0.48 12.41
N LEU A 332 -16.23 -0.03 11.63
CA LEU A 332 -17.59 -0.60 11.68
C LEU A 332 -17.60 -2.07 11.26
N GLY A 333 -16.79 -2.47 10.29
CA GLY A 333 -16.64 -3.87 9.91
C GLY A 333 -16.19 -4.74 11.09
N TYR A 334 -15.18 -4.30 11.85
CA TYR A 334 -14.76 -5.00 13.08
C TYR A 334 -15.83 -4.97 14.17
N PHE A 335 -16.47 -3.84 14.39
CA PHE A 335 -17.55 -3.69 15.35
C PHE A 335 -18.68 -4.71 15.08
N VAL A 336 -19.20 -4.72 13.86
CA VAL A 336 -20.28 -5.64 13.45
C VAL A 336 -19.84 -7.09 13.61
N SER A 337 -18.61 -7.45 13.23
CA SER A 337 -18.12 -8.82 13.38
C SER A 337 -18.01 -9.27 14.84
N ILE A 338 -17.64 -8.38 15.74
CA ILE A 338 -17.53 -8.69 17.17
C ILE A 338 -18.92 -8.82 17.81
N VAL A 339 -19.86 -7.92 17.46
CA VAL A 339 -21.20 -7.87 18.07
C VAL A 339 -22.10 -8.99 17.53
N TRP A 340 -22.11 -9.20 16.21
CA TRP A 340 -23.06 -10.15 15.60
C TRP A 340 -22.67 -11.62 15.80
N ARG A 341 -21.38 -11.90 16.07
CA ARG A 341 -20.88 -13.26 16.23
C ARG A 341 -20.77 -13.77 17.66
N LYS A 342 -21.44 -13.12 18.61
CA LYS A 342 -21.56 -13.60 19.99
C LYS A 342 -22.20 -15.00 20.10
N GLY A 343 -22.77 -15.53 19.01
CA GLY A 343 -23.46 -16.83 18.97
C GLY A 343 -22.78 -17.94 18.15
N GLN A 344 -21.71 -17.67 17.42
CA GLN A 344 -20.98 -18.69 16.67
C GLN A 344 -19.53 -18.75 17.12
N ASN A 345 -18.97 -19.95 17.22
CA ASN A 345 -17.65 -20.26 17.75
C ASN A 345 -16.59 -19.18 17.43
N PRO A 346 -15.94 -18.60 18.45
CA PRO A 346 -15.01 -17.47 18.28
C PRO A 346 -13.77 -17.78 17.47
N ASP A 347 -13.56 -19.03 17.09
CA ASP A 347 -12.32 -19.51 16.45
C ASP A 347 -12.37 -19.59 14.90
N ARG A 348 -13.53 -19.28 14.28
CA ARG A 348 -13.71 -19.37 12.81
C ARG A 348 -14.19 -18.08 12.18
N ASP A 349 -13.52 -16.97 12.43
CA ASP A 349 -13.98 -15.70 11.88
C ASP A 349 -13.37 -15.36 10.49
N PRO A 350 -14.16 -15.22 9.40
CA PRO A 350 -13.71 -14.52 8.19
C PRO A 350 -13.65 -13.00 8.47
N ASP A 351 -12.77 -12.31 7.71
CA ASP A 351 -12.52 -10.87 7.90
C ASP A 351 -13.74 -9.99 7.71
N PRO A 352 -13.99 -9.06 8.63
CA PRO A 352 -15.17 -8.18 8.59
C PRO A 352 -15.17 -7.20 7.40
N VAL A 353 -14.02 -6.86 6.87
CA VAL A 353 -13.89 -5.94 5.72
C VAL A 353 -14.53 -6.52 4.47
N LEU A 354 -14.50 -7.84 4.29
CA LEU A 354 -15.12 -8.50 3.14
C LEU A 354 -16.62 -8.73 3.30
N CYS A 355 -17.12 -8.87 4.53
CA CYS A 355 -18.56 -8.86 4.77
C CYS A 355 -19.19 -7.50 4.45
N ALA A 356 -18.47 -6.40 4.68
CA ALA A 356 -18.93 -5.05 4.34
C ALA A 356 -18.94 -4.76 2.83
N LEU A 357 -18.07 -5.41 2.05
CA LEU A 357 -18.00 -5.26 0.59
C LEU A 357 -18.98 -6.15 -0.20
N HIS A 358 -19.92 -6.82 0.47
CA HIS A 358 -21.03 -7.58 -0.13
C HIS A 358 -20.67 -8.45 -1.35
N LEU A 359 -19.62 -9.22 -1.25
CA LEU A 359 -19.45 -10.35 -2.15
C LEU A 359 -20.13 -11.56 -1.52
N LYS A 360 -21.41 -11.79 -1.84
CA LYS A 360 -22.16 -13.01 -1.51
C LYS A 360 -21.33 -14.22 -1.90
N MET A 361 -20.65 -14.82 -0.95
CA MET A 361 -20.11 -16.16 -1.12
C MET A 361 -21.12 -17.16 -0.53
N PRO A 362 -21.48 -18.21 -1.28
CA PRO A 362 -22.23 -19.32 -0.73
C PRO A 362 -21.44 -19.97 0.41
N PRO A 363 -22.12 -20.52 1.44
CA PRO A 363 -21.45 -21.18 2.55
C PRO A 363 -20.60 -22.35 2.06
N PRO A 364 -19.43 -22.63 2.66
CA PRO A 364 -18.63 -23.78 2.27
C PRO A 364 -19.42 -25.06 2.49
N CYS A 365 -19.59 -25.85 1.42
CA CYS A 365 -20.13 -27.19 1.50
C CYS A 365 -19.39 -28.00 2.56
N ARG A 366 -20.11 -28.46 3.57
CA ARG A 366 -19.63 -29.50 4.49
C ARG A 366 -19.31 -30.75 3.67
N LEU A 367 -18.05 -30.99 3.46
CA LEU A 367 -17.60 -32.34 3.12
C LEU A 367 -17.71 -33.16 4.42
N THR A 368 -18.83 -33.85 4.58
CA THR A 368 -18.93 -34.98 5.50
C THR A 368 -17.92 -36.03 5.06
N SER A 369 -16.83 -36.12 5.80
CA SER A 369 -15.98 -37.33 5.76
C SER A 369 -16.77 -38.45 6.42
N GLN A 370 -17.50 -39.26 5.65
CA GLN A 370 -17.80 -40.60 6.07
C GLN A 370 -16.64 -41.51 5.71
N ALA A 371 -16.03 -41.97 6.77
CA ALA A 371 -15.07 -43.05 6.78
C ALA A 371 -15.68 -44.36 6.25
N ARG A 372 -14.95 -45.07 5.48
CA ARG A 372 -14.72 -46.51 5.69
C ARG A 372 -13.36 -46.88 5.11
#